data_73003e7245230f779c4578a0bbd99ac4
#
_entry.id   73003e7245230f779c4578a0bbd99ac4
#
_cell.length_a   1.000
_cell.length_b   1.000
_cell.length_c   1.000
_cell.angle_alpha   90.00
_cell.angle_beta   90.00
_cell.angle_gamma   90.00
#
_symmetry.space_group_name_H-M   'P 1'
#
loop_
_entity.id
_entity.type
_entity.pdbx_description
1 polymer ?
#
loop_
_entity_poly.entity_id
_entity_poly.type
_entity_poly.pdbx_seq_one_letter_code
_entity_poly.pdbx_strand_id
1 'polypeptide(L)'
;MTNTYSVGYRYFVLSVLLIASVFSFIDRQLMTILLEPIKAEFGASDTAMGFLSGFAFALFYAVLGLPVARLADRWSRRNVLAISMVVWSGMTALCGLAGTFWQLAILRVGVGVGEAGGTPPSHSLIASYFPPEERSTAMGIYGSGTQIGVLVGMLGGAVIAEQMGWRSVFFIFGLPGVLVGLLVFLVVKEPLKRAVPDPRSMLEDLTRLWRIPAFALISFATGFTALAGYGMGTWFPSFLIRVHGLTLIEAGLILGVVGTLGSLIGAISGGILCDRLASRDARWQLRLPSVGAGLSVIFLGLFVLWPESQQWQLGEYRIPYAVVFLFFGGVVSSFWIGPTYAAIQTLTPDHLRSQASALLMLLLNLIGLGLGPVIVGALSDLLEPEFGAESIRFAMLISLVTVVIGSILYWMGGEKYRGAITQVSP
;
A
#
# COMPACT_ATOMS: atom_id res chain seq x y z
N MET A 1 11.74 -6.01 32.70
CA MET A 1 10.80 -7.13 32.45
C MET A 1 11.61 -8.27 31.86
N THR A 2 11.69 -9.41 32.55
CA THR A 2 12.43 -10.58 32.08
C THR A 2 11.76 -11.08 30.80
N ASN A 3 12.55 -11.11 29.71
CA ASN A 3 12.10 -11.60 28.41
C ASN A 3 11.71 -13.08 28.53
N THR A 4 10.43 -13.39 28.46
CA THR A 4 9.87 -14.74 28.64
C THR A 4 10.28 -15.71 27.51
N TYR A 5 10.80 -15.20 26.41
CA TYR A 5 11.16 -15.96 25.21
C TYR A 5 12.64 -15.83 24.88
N SER A 6 13.27 -16.92 24.44
CA SER A 6 14.65 -16.89 23.96
C SER A 6 14.81 -16.00 22.72
N VAL A 7 16.00 -15.45 22.52
CA VAL A 7 16.33 -14.59 21.36
C VAL A 7 16.02 -15.33 20.05
N GLY A 8 16.46 -16.58 19.93
CA GLY A 8 16.21 -17.40 18.72
C GLY A 8 14.72 -17.56 18.41
N TYR A 9 13.89 -17.79 19.45
CA TYR A 9 12.45 -17.95 19.25
C TYR A 9 11.79 -16.61 18.82
N ARG A 10 12.22 -15.48 19.36
CA ARG A 10 11.70 -14.15 18.95
C ARG A 10 11.95 -13.87 17.46
N TYR A 11 13.18 -14.13 16.99
CA TYR A 11 13.54 -13.94 15.57
C TYR A 11 12.88 -14.98 14.66
N PHE A 12 12.68 -16.22 15.13
CA PHE A 12 11.87 -17.21 14.40
C PHE A 12 10.42 -16.73 14.21
N VAL A 13 9.78 -16.23 15.27
CA VAL A 13 8.43 -15.65 15.15
C VAL A 13 8.44 -14.45 14.20
N LEU A 14 9.42 -13.57 14.29
CA LEU A 14 9.56 -12.43 13.40
C LEU A 14 9.67 -12.87 11.93
N SER A 15 10.42 -13.93 11.63
CA SER A 15 10.52 -14.49 10.27
C SER A 15 9.18 -15.03 9.76
N VAL A 16 8.41 -15.70 10.63
CA VAL A 16 7.06 -16.16 10.27
C VAL A 16 6.12 -14.99 9.99
N LEU A 17 6.16 -13.93 10.80
CA LEU A 17 5.39 -12.70 10.59
C LEU A 17 5.83 -11.94 9.33
N LEU A 18 7.13 -11.92 9.04
CA LEU A 18 7.67 -11.36 7.80
C LEU A 18 7.10 -12.10 6.58
N ILE A 19 7.11 -13.44 6.60
CA ILE A 19 6.53 -14.25 5.52
C ILE A 19 5.03 -13.94 5.36
N ALA A 20 4.28 -13.81 6.46
CA ALA A 20 2.88 -13.42 6.42
C ALA A 20 2.69 -12.03 5.76
N SER A 21 3.57 -11.06 6.07
CA SER A 21 3.58 -9.74 5.43
C SER A 21 3.87 -9.84 3.92
N VAL A 22 4.84 -10.66 3.53
CA VAL A 22 5.17 -10.91 2.10
C VAL A 22 3.94 -11.43 1.36
N PHE A 23 3.23 -12.43 1.88
CA PHE A 23 2.03 -12.98 1.23
C PHE A 23 0.89 -11.95 1.13
N SER A 24 0.67 -11.11 2.14
CA SER A 24 -0.32 -10.03 2.08
C SER A 24 -0.02 -9.05 0.93
N PHE A 25 1.24 -8.67 0.74
CA PHE A 25 1.60 -7.75 -0.35
C PHE A 25 1.66 -8.43 -1.72
N ILE A 26 2.02 -9.73 -1.81
CA ILE A 26 1.86 -10.51 -3.04
C ILE A 26 0.40 -10.45 -3.50
N ASP A 27 -0.57 -10.78 -2.65
CA ASP A 27 -2.00 -10.81 -2.98
C ASP A 27 -2.49 -9.51 -3.61
N ARG A 28 -2.05 -8.37 -3.09
CA ARG A 28 -2.39 -7.05 -3.65
C ARG A 28 -1.81 -6.85 -5.04
N GLN A 29 -0.56 -7.32 -5.27
CA GLN A 29 0.11 -7.14 -6.55
C GLN A 29 -0.42 -8.09 -7.64
N LEU A 30 -0.94 -9.26 -7.26
CA LEU A 30 -1.49 -10.20 -8.24
C LEU A 30 -2.61 -9.56 -9.07
N MET A 31 -3.55 -8.85 -8.44
CA MET A 31 -4.61 -8.18 -9.21
C MET A 31 -4.05 -7.11 -10.15
N THR A 32 -3.04 -6.39 -9.72
CA THR A 32 -2.40 -5.32 -10.49
C THR A 32 -1.74 -5.86 -11.76
N ILE A 33 -0.93 -6.91 -11.65
CA ILE A 33 -0.22 -7.49 -12.80
C ILE A 33 -1.13 -8.31 -13.73
N LEU A 34 -2.21 -8.87 -13.18
CA LEU A 34 -3.14 -9.73 -13.92
C LEU A 34 -4.34 -8.98 -14.53
N LEU A 35 -4.40 -7.63 -14.45
CA LEU A 35 -5.52 -6.84 -14.95
C LEU A 35 -5.83 -7.15 -16.42
N GLU A 36 -4.82 -7.14 -17.30
CA GLU A 36 -5.02 -7.34 -18.75
C GLU A 36 -5.55 -8.74 -19.09
N PRO A 37 -4.93 -9.84 -18.65
CA PRO A 37 -5.44 -11.17 -18.97
C PRO A 37 -6.83 -11.44 -18.38
N ILE A 38 -7.15 -10.89 -17.20
CA ILE A 38 -8.49 -11.01 -16.60
C ILE A 38 -9.51 -10.18 -17.37
N LYS A 39 -9.17 -8.93 -17.73
CA LYS A 39 -10.00 -8.04 -18.54
C LYS A 39 -10.35 -8.70 -19.87
N ALA A 40 -9.36 -9.23 -20.57
CA ALA A 40 -9.53 -9.88 -21.88
C ALA A 40 -10.48 -11.08 -21.81
N GLU A 41 -10.38 -11.91 -20.76
CA GLU A 41 -11.21 -13.10 -20.63
C GLU A 41 -12.67 -12.78 -20.29
N PHE A 42 -12.90 -11.82 -19.39
CA PHE A 42 -14.27 -11.49 -18.96
C PHE A 42 -14.94 -10.40 -19.82
N GLY A 43 -14.23 -9.80 -20.77
CA GLY A 43 -14.74 -8.67 -21.55
C GLY A 43 -15.11 -7.47 -20.68
N ALA A 44 -14.38 -7.26 -19.58
CA ALA A 44 -14.70 -6.24 -18.60
C ALA A 44 -14.19 -4.85 -19.04
N SER A 45 -14.85 -3.76 -18.60
CA SER A 45 -14.37 -2.39 -18.80
C SER A 45 -13.21 -2.06 -17.85
N ASP A 46 -12.46 -1.00 -18.11
CA ASP A 46 -11.42 -0.50 -17.21
C ASP A 46 -12.01 -0.05 -15.87
N THR A 47 -13.19 0.56 -15.85
CA THR A 47 -13.93 0.89 -14.63
C THR A 47 -14.17 -0.36 -13.77
N ALA A 48 -14.66 -1.44 -14.39
CA ALA A 48 -14.92 -2.70 -13.70
C ALA A 48 -13.63 -3.32 -13.15
N MET A 49 -12.54 -3.28 -13.91
CA MET A 49 -11.24 -3.77 -13.45
C MET A 49 -10.66 -2.91 -12.33
N GLY A 50 -10.82 -1.58 -12.40
CA GLY A 50 -10.48 -0.67 -11.31
C GLY A 50 -11.28 -0.93 -10.03
N PHE A 51 -12.59 -1.21 -10.15
CA PHE A 51 -13.43 -1.63 -9.03
C PHE A 51 -12.92 -2.94 -8.39
N LEU A 52 -12.59 -3.92 -9.20
CA LEU A 52 -12.10 -5.22 -8.76
C LEU A 52 -10.76 -5.15 -8.02
N SER A 53 -9.82 -4.37 -8.56
CA SER A 53 -8.48 -4.23 -7.99
C SER A 53 -8.41 -3.31 -6.77
N GLY A 54 -9.27 -2.28 -6.74
CA GLY A 54 -9.29 -1.25 -5.71
C GLY A 54 -10.46 -1.40 -4.73
N PHE A 55 -11.63 -0.96 -5.13
CA PHE A 55 -12.77 -0.71 -4.22
C PHE A 55 -13.31 -1.99 -3.56
N ALA A 56 -13.43 -3.08 -4.31
CA ALA A 56 -13.95 -4.35 -3.80
C ALA A 56 -13.11 -4.89 -2.62
N PHE A 57 -11.81 -4.67 -2.66
CA PHE A 57 -10.89 -5.01 -1.58
C PHE A 57 -10.84 -3.93 -0.49
N ALA A 58 -10.59 -2.67 -0.89
CA ALA A 58 -10.21 -1.59 0.03
C ALA A 58 -11.33 -1.21 0.99
N LEU A 59 -12.59 -1.23 0.55
CA LEU A 59 -13.74 -0.89 1.39
C LEU A 59 -13.82 -1.81 2.62
N PHE A 60 -13.78 -3.11 2.40
CA PHE A 60 -13.91 -4.09 3.49
C PHE A 60 -12.65 -4.14 4.35
N TYR A 61 -11.47 -4.05 3.74
CA TYR A 61 -10.20 -3.94 4.45
C TYR A 61 -10.19 -2.73 5.41
N ALA A 62 -10.62 -1.55 4.93
CA ALA A 62 -10.61 -0.32 5.70
C ALA A 62 -11.67 -0.33 6.83
N VAL A 63 -12.91 -0.73 6.51
CA VAL A 63 -14.03 -0.72 7.46
C VAL A 63 -13.85 -1.77 8.55
N LEU A 64 -13.38 -2.97 8.20
CA LEU A 64 -13.21 -4.07 9.15
C LEU A 64 -11.90 -4.01 9.94
N GLY A 65 -10.90 -3.23 9.49
CA GLY A 65 -9.61 -3.13 10.15
C GLY A 65 -9.70 -2.78 11.64
N LEU A 66 -10.52 -1.81 12.02
CA LEU A 66 -10.72 -1.41 13.42
C LEU A 66 -11.49 -2.45 14.26
N PRO A 67 -12.66 -2.99 13.82
CA PRO A 67 -13.34 -4.06 14.53
C PRO A 67 -12.47 -5.30 14.75
N VAL A 68 -11.73 -5.73 13.73
CA VAL A 68 -10.87 -6.91 13.81
C VAL A 68 -9.65 -6.68 14.69
N ALA A 69 -9.06 -5.48 14.69
CA ALA A 69 -8.00 -5.11 15.62
C ALA A 69 -8.49 -5.20 17.08
N ARG A 70 -9.69 -4.69 17.38
CA ARG A 70 -10.31 -4.84 18.70
C ARG A 70 -10.59 -6.28 19.10
N LEU A 71 -11.04 -7.10 18.14
CA LEU A 71 -11.22 -8.53 18.37
C LEU A 71 -9.89 -9.20 18.74
N ALA A 72 -8.78 -8.86 18.04
CA ALA A 72 -7.46 -9.38 18.34
C ALA A 72 -6.99 -9.01 19.77
N ASP A 73 -7.25 -7.77 20.21
CA ASP A 73 -6.90 -7.32 21.54
C ASP A 73 -7.73 -8.03 22.63
N ARG A 74 -9.01 -8.34 22.38
CA ARG A 74 -9.91 -8.99 23.34
C ARG A 74 -9.76 -10.50 23.37
N TRP A 75 -9.53 -11.14 22.23
CA TRP A 75 -9.47 -12.60 22.11
C TRP A 75 -8.02 -13.11 22.07
N SER A 76 -7.40 -13.20 20.89
CA SER A 76 -6.01 -13.65 20.71
C SER A 76 -5.47 -13.09 19.39
N ARG A 77 -4.35 -12.35 19.49
CA ARG A 77 -3.70 -11.75 18.33
C ARG A 77 -3.19 -12.82 17.36
N ARG A 78 -2.62 -13.92 17.90
CA ARG A 78 -2.20 -15.07 17.13
C ARG A 78 -3.37 -15.71 16.36
N ASN A 79 -4.48 -16.00 17.05
CA ASN A 79 -5.60 -16.68 16.44
C ASN A 79 -6.28 -15.81 15.38
N VAL A 80 -6.46 -14.51 15.66
CA VAL A 80 -7.02 -13.57 14.67
C VAL A 80 -6.11 -13.50 13.44
N LEU A 81 -4.79 -13.34 13.61
CA LEU A 81 -3.86 -13.33 12.48
C LEU A 81 -3.90 -14.64 11.68
N ALA A 82 -3.85 -15.78 12.35
CA ALA A 82 -3.85 -17.09 11.69
C ALA A 82 -5.15 -17.35 10.90
N ILE A 83 -6.32 -17.11 11.51
CA ILE A 83 -7.62 -17.26 10.84
C ILE A 83 -7.72 -16.27 9.66
N SER A 84 -7.37 -15.02 9.89
CA SER A 84 -7.35 -14.00 8.85
C SER A 84 -6.49 -14.44 7.66
N MET A 85 -5.29 -14.94 7.93
CA MET A 85 -4.38 -15.42 6.88
C MET A 85 -4.94 -16.63 6.11
N VAL A 86 -5.52 -17.60 6.79
CA VAL A 86 -6.18 -18.75 6.13
C VAL A 86 -7.35 -18.27 5.27
N VAL A 87 -8.15 -17.31 5.78
CA VAL A 87 -9.31 -16.79 5.04
C VAL A 87 -8.87 -16.03 3.80
N TRP A 88 -7.99 -15.02 3.90
CA TRP A 88 -7.62 -14.26 2.70
C TRP A 88 -6.88 -15.11 1.69
N SER A 89 -5.93 -15.94 2.12
CA SER A 89 -5.17 -16.80 1.20
C SER A 89 -6.05 -17.88 0.57
N GLY A 90 -7.02 -18.42 1.32
CA GLY A 90 -8.03 -19.31 0.77
C GLY A 90 -8.91 -18.64 -0.27
N MET A 91 -9.38 -17.40 0.00
CA MET A 91 -10.12 -16.61 -0.98
C MET A 91 -9.29 -16.28 -2.21
N THR A 92 -7.98 -15.99 -2.01
CA THR A 92 -7.04 -15.80 -3.13
C THR A 92 -6.93 -17.06 -3.98
N ALA A 93 -6.74 -18.24 -3.37
CA ALA A 93 -6.72 -19.50 -4.13
C ALA A 93 -8.03 -19.72 -4.90
N LEU A 94 -9.18 -19.44 -4.27
CA LEU A 94 -10.49 -19.54 -4.90
C LEU A 94 -10.68 -18.58 -6.08
N CYS A 95 -9.98 -17.41 -6.11
CA CYS A 95 -10.00 -16.51 -7.27
C CYS A 95 -9.56 -17.22 -8.56
N GLY A 96 -8.69 -18.24 -8.48
CA GLY A 96 -8.30 -19.07 -9.60
C GLY A 96 -9.44 -19.97 -10.17
N LEU A 97 -10.52 -20.16 -9.42
CA LEU A 97 -11.73 -20.92 -9.86
C LEU A 97 -12.83 -20.00 -10.42
N ALA A 98 -12.67 -18.68 -10.37
CA ALA A 98 -13.71 -17.76 -10.81
C ALA A 98 -13.99 -17.95 -12.31
N GLY A 99 -15.23 -18.32 -12.66
CA GLY A 99 -15.72 -18.43 -14.03
C GLY A 99 -16.39 -17.15 -14.54
N THR A 100 -16.67 -16.18 -13.67
CA THR A 100 -17.30 -14.90 -14.01
C THR A 100 -16.64 -13.75 -13.26
N PHE A 101 -16.76 -12.55 -13.83
CA PHE A 101 -16.31 -11.31 -13.17
C PHE A 101 -16.88 -11.14 -11.74
N TRP A 102 -18.17 -11.39 -11.55
CA TRP A 102 -18.82 -11.22 -10.25
C TRP A 102 -18.37 -12.24 -9.20
N GLN A 103 -18.08 -13.49 -9.62
CA GLN A 103 -17.48 -14.47 -8.72
C GLN A 103 -16.11 -13.98 -8.25
N LEU A 104 -15.27 -13.48 -9.16
CA LEU A 104 -13.98 -12.92 -8.81
C LEU A 104 -14.12 -11.70 -7.87
N ALA A 105 -15.09 -10.81 -8.13
CA ALA A 105 -15.34 -9.64 -7.29
C ALA A 105 -15.74 -10.03 -5.85
N ILE A 106 -16.63 -11.00 -5.68
CA ILE A 106 -17.02 -11.49 -4.35
C ILE A 106 -15.84 -12.11 -3.61
N LEU A 107 -15.01 -12.88 -4.30
CA LEU A 107 -13.80 -13.47 -3.71
C LEU A 107 -12.79 -12.39 -3.31
N ARG A 108 -12.63 -11.32 -4.10
CA ARG A 108 -11.79 -10.17 -3.74
C ARG A 108 -12.31 -9.41 -2.51
N VAL A 109 -13.63 -9.29 -2.35
CA VAL A 109 -14.22 -8.82 -1.09
C VAL A 109 -13.80 -9.73 0.08
N GLY A 110 -13.88 -11.05 -0.11
CA GLY A 110 -13.44 -12.04 0.89
C GLY A 110 -11.96 -11.90 1.26
N VAL A 111 -11.09 -11.61 0.28
CA VAL A 111 -9.67 -11.30 0.53
C VAL A 111 -9.55 -10.05 1.41
N GLY A 112 -10.27 -8.95 1.08
CA GLY A 112 -10.26 -7.71 1.86
C GLY A 112 -10.73 -7.90 3.31
N VAL A 113 -11.79 -8.70 3.51
CA VAL A 113 -12.28 -9.09 4.86
C VAL A 113 -11.20 -9.84 5.63
N GLY A 114 -10.57 -10.83 5.01
CA GLY A 114 -9.49 -11.61 5.63
C GLY A 114 -8.28 -10.76 5.98
N GLU A 115 -7.77 -9.96 5.04
CA GLU A 115 -6.57 -9.14 5.25
C GLU A 115 -6.71 -8.07 6.35
N ALA A 116 -7.93 -7.66 6.68
CA ALA A 116 -8.19 -6.69 7.75
C ALA A 116 -7.59 -7.13 9.11
N GLY A 117 -7.42 -8.44 9.32
CA GLY A 117 -6.80 -9.00 10.53
C GLY A 117 -5.30 -9.32 10.40
N GLY A 118 -4.61 -8.83 9.39
CA GLY A 118 -3.18 -9.11 9.17
C GLY A 118 -2.25 -8.17 9.97
N THR A 119 -2.20 -6.92 9.57
CA THR A 119 -1.21 -5.95 10.05
C THR A 119 -1.35 -5.58 11.54
N PRO A 120 -2.55 -5.23 12.09
CA PRO A 120 -2.65 -4.80 13.48
C PRO A 120 -2.22 -5.87 14.49
N PRO A 121 -2.67 -7.15 14.38
CA PRO A 121 -2.18 -8.20 15.27
C PRO A 121 -0.69 -8.47 15.14
N SER A 122 -0.13 -8.41 13.92
CA SER A 122 1.31 -8.62 13.68
C SER A 122 2.15 -7.58 14.41
N HIS A 123 1.81 -6.28 14.30
CA HIS A 123 2.49 -5.20 15.02
C HIS A 123 2.39 -5.37 16.53
N SER A 124 1.21 -5.76 17.04
CA SER A 124 1.00 -5.99 18.47
C SER A 124 1.80 -7.20 18.99
N LEU A 125 1.92 -8.27 18.21
CA LEU A 125 2.77 -9.42 18.53
C LEU A 125 4.24 -9.02 18.58
N ILE A 126 4.77 -8.32 17.56
CA ILE A 126 6.16 -7.83 17.53
C ILE A 126 6.45 -6.96 18.75
N ALA A 127 5.55 -6.02 19.07
CA ALA A 127 5.70 -5.15 20.24
C ALA A 127 5.70 -5.91 21.58
N SER A 128 5.13 -7.13 21.62
CA SER A 128 5.11 -7.99 22.81
C SER A 128 6.31 -8.94 22.89
N TYR A 129 6.87 -9.34 21.75
CA TYR A 129 8.06 -10.21 21.68
C TYR A 129 9.37 -9.45 21.88
N PHE A 130 9.44 -8.20 21.39
CA PHE A 130 10.68 -7.42 21.39
C PHE A 130 10.66 -6.29 22.44
N PRO A 131 11.75 -6.10 23.20
CA PRO A 131 11.90 -4.98 24.12
C PRO A 131 11.94 -3.65 23.34
N PRO A 132 11.69 -2.51 24.00
CA PRO A 132 11.65 -1.20 23.33
C PRO A 132 12.87 -0.89 22.48
N GLU A 133 14.07 -1.30 22.92
CA GLU A 133 15.36 -1.03 22.29
C GLU A 133 15.54 -1.77 20.95
N GLU A 134 14.94 -2.97 20.80
CA GLU A 134 15.03 -3.82 19.61
C GLU A 134 13.79 -3.69 18.70
N ARG A 135 12.73 -3.04 19.17
CA ARG A 135 11.42 -3.02 18.52
C ARG A 135 11.43 -2.33 17.16
N SER A 136 12.18 -1.24 17.02
CA SER A 136 12.30 -0.52 15.74
C SER A 136 12.94 -1.38 14.66
N THR A 137 14.00 -2.12 15.02
CA THR A 137 14.67 -3.07 14.11
C THR A 137 13.71 -4.19 13.70
N ALA A 138 12.97 -4.78 14.66
CA ALA A 138 12.04 -5.84 14.38
C ALA A 138 10.88 -5.36 13.45
N MET A 139 10.36 -4.15 13.68
CA MET A 139 9.36 -3.54 12.81
C MET A 139 9.91 -3.23 11.41
N GLY A 140 11.17 -2.81 11.31
CA GLY A 140 11.85 -2.59 10.02
C GLY A 140 12.01 -3.91 9.23
N ILE A 141 12.41 -5.00 9.89
CA ILE A 141 12.49 -6.33 9.28
C ILE A 141 11.08 -6.76 8.79
N TYR A 142 10.06 -6.66 9.63
CA TYR A 142 8.68 -6.96 9.24
C TYR A 142 8.21 -6.10 8.04
N GLY A 143 8.52 -4.81 8.06
CA GLY A 143 8.17 -3.85 7.00
C GLY A 143 8.84 -4.15 5.65
N SER A 144 10.02 -4.79 5.63
CA SER A 144 10.68 -5.21 4.38
C SER A 144 9.85 -6.23 3.60
N GLY A 145 8.92 -6.92 4.27
CA GLY A 145 7.96 -7.83 3.63
C GLY A 145 7.12 -7.16 2.56
N THR A 146 6.83 -5.86 2.70
CA THR A 146 6.14 -5.06 1.67
C THR A 146 6.91 -5.06 0.36
N GLN A 147 8.19 -4.74 0.40
CA GLN A 147 9.03 -4.61 -0.80
C GLN A 147 9.28 -5.98 -1.46
N ILE A 148 9.53 -7.00 -0.63
CA ILE A 148 9.68 -8.38 -1.10
C ILE A 148 8.39 -8.86 -1.74
N GLY A 149 7.23 -8.60 -1.12
CA GLY A 149 5.92 -8.98 -1.63
C GLY A 149 5.58 -8.30 -2.96
N VAL A 150 5.91 -7.00 -3.11
CA VAL A 150 5.73 -6.27 -4.39
C VAL A 150 6.60 -6.89 -5.47
N LEU A 151 7.89 -7.11 -5.21
CA LEU A 151 8.81 -7.71 -6.18
C LEU A 151 8.34 -9.11 -6.61
N VAL A 152 8.06 -9.99 -5.64
CA VAL A 152 7.65 -11.38 -5.91
C VAL A 152 6.28 -11.43 -6.56
N GLY A 153 5.33 -10.60 -6.15
CA GLY A 153 3.98 -10.55 -6.72
C GLY A 153 3.97 -10.06 -8.15
N MET A 154 4.71 -8.98 -8.45
CA MET A 154 4.80 -8.44 -9.81
C MET A 154 5.55 -9.37 -10.76
N LEU A 155 6.80 -9.71 -10.44
CA LEU A 155 7.63 -10.53 -11.32
C LEU A 155 7.18 -11.99 -11.33
N GLY A 156 6.98 -12.60 -10.15
CA GLY A 156 6.54 -14.00 -10.07
C GLY A 156 5.14 -14.19 -10.63
N GLY A 157 4.22 -13.26 -10.36
CA GLY A 157 2.87 -13.26 -10.93
C GLY A 157 2.90 -13.18 -12.46
N ALA A 158 3.73 -12.31 -13.03
CA ALA A 158 3.90 -12.18 -14.48
C ALA A 158 4.44 -13.47 -15.14
N VAL A 159 5.52 -14.03 -14.59
CA VAL A 159 6.15 -15.26 -15.12
C VAL A 159 5.19 -16.43 -15.09
N ILE A 160 4.49 -16.65 -13.97
CA ILE A 160 3.54 -17.74 -13.85
C ILE A 160 2.34 -17.52 -14.79
N ALA A 161 1.83 -16.29 -14.88
CA ALA A 161 0.67 -16.00 -15.73
C ALA A 161 0.97 -16.22 -17.21
N GLU A 162 2.16 -15.85 -17.67
CA GLU A 162 2.57 -16.02 -19.08
C GLU A 162 2.76 -17.50 -19.43
N GLN A 163 3.25 -18.32 -18.50
CA GLN A 163 3.53 -19.74 -18.76
C GLN A 163 2.33 -20.65 -18.50
N MET A 164 1.53 -20.35 -17.47
CA MET A 164 0.50 -21.27 -16.97
C MET A 164 -0.90 -20.64 -16.91
N GLY A 165 -1.04 -19.37 -17.34
CA GLY A 165 -2.28 -18.61 -17.28
C GLY A 165 -2.51 -17.96 -15.89
N TRP A 166 -3.32 -16.89 -15.88
CA TRP A 166 -3.56 -16.08 -14.69
C TRP A 166 -4.20 -16.83 -13.51
N ARG A 167 -5.00 -17.87 -13.77
CA ARG A 167 -5.64 -18.68 -12.73
C ARG A 167 -4.63 -19.42 -11.87
N SER A 168 -3.57 -19.95 -12.48
CA SER A 168 -2.50 -20.68 -11.78
C SER A 168 -1.77 -19.80 -10.78
N VAL A 169 -1.67 -18.50 -11.05
CA VAL A 169 -1.03 -17.54 -10.13
C VAL A 169 -1.74 -17.52 -8.78
N PHE A 170 -3.07 -17.50 -8.79
CA PHE A 170 -3.86 -17.49 -7.56
C PHE A 170 -3.72 -18.79 -6.75
N PHE A 171 -3.58 -19.93 -7.39
CA PHE A 171 -3.32 -21.20 -6.68
C PHE A 171 -1.90 -21.25 -6.11
N ILE A 172 -0.90 -20.85 -6.91
CA ILE A 172 0.51 -20.95 -6.53
C ILE A 172 0.84 -20.00 -5.37
N PHE A 173 0.18 -18.87 -5.26
CA PHE A 173 0.38 -17.96 -4.13
C PHE A 173 -0.65 -18.15 -3.01
N GLY A 174 -1.89 -18.48 -3.32
CA GLY A 174 -2.94 -18.64 -2.32
C GLY A 174 -2.76 -19.88 -1.44
N LEU A 175 -2.50 -21.05 -2.03
CA LEU A 175 -2.37 -22.29 -1.25
C LEU A 175 -1.21 -22.27 -0.24
N PRO A 176 0.03 -21.86 -0.61
CA PRO A 176 1.09 -21.71 0.38
C PRO A 176 0.76 -20.69 1.47
N GLY A 177 0.01 -19.62 1.16
CA GLY A 177 -0.44 -18.64 2.16
C GLY A 177 -1.34 -19.29 3.22
N VAL A 178 -2.23 -20.22 2.84
CA VAL A 178 -3.02 -21.00 3.80
C VAL A 178 -2.10 -21.80 4.73
N LEU A 179 -1.07 -22.46 4.19
CA LEU A 179 -0.09 -23.22 4.99
C LEU A 179 0.68 -22.31 5.97
N VAL A 180 1.05 -21.10 5.56
CA VAL A 180 1.68 -20.10 6.46
C VAL A 180 0.70 -19.66 7.55
N GLY A 181 -0.58 -19.49 7.25
CA GLY A 181 -1.61 -19.20 8.25
C GLY A 181 -1.73 -20.31 9.31
N LEU A 182 -1.71 -21.58 8.88
CA LEU A 182 -1.66 -22.74 9.77
C LEU A 182 -0.34 -22.77 10.58
N LEU A 183 0.78 -22.45 9.96
CA LEU A 183 2.07 -22.35 10.65
C LEU A 183 2.03 -21.28 11.74
N VAL A 184 1.47 -20.09 11.47
CA VAL A 184 1.27 -19.05 12.49
C VAL A 184 0.50 -19.60 13.69
N PHE A 185 -0.59 -20.33 13.45
CA PHE A 185 -1.40 -20.93 14.52
C PHE A 185 -0.62 -21.94 15.36
N LEU A 186 0.22 -22.76 14.72
CA LEU A 186 0.96 -23.84 15.39
C LEU A 186 2.19 -23.37 16.14
N VAL A 187 2.94 -22.39 15.58
CA VAL A 187 4.28 -22.07 16.10
C VAL A 187 4.35 -20.75 16.89
N VAL A 188 3.43 -19.80 16.64
CA VAL A 188 3.42 -18.53 17.36
C VAL A 188 2.69 -18.72 18.69
N LYS A 189 3.35 -18.46 19.80
CA LYS A 189 2.70 -18.47 21.14
C LYS A 189 2.03 -17.13 21.38
N GLU A 190 0.82 -17.13 21.96
CA GLU A 190 0.15 -15.87 22.36
C GLU A 190 0.87 -15.27 23.59
N PRO A 191 1.46 -14.06 23.51
CA PRO A 191 2.04 -13.41 24.66
C PRO A 191 0.96 -13.00 25.67
N LEU A 192 1.33 -12.91 26.96
CA LEU A 192 0.43 -12.44 28.00
C LEU A 192 -0.20 -11.10 27.63
N LYS A 193 -1.51 -10.99 27.79
CA LYS A 193 -2.27 -9.78 27.47
C LYS A 193 -1.88 -8.63 28.39
N ARG A 194 -1.66 -7.46 27.83
CA ARG A 194 -1.68 -6.21 28.58
C ARG A 194 -3.13 -5.78 28.79
N ALA A 195 -3.41 -5.17 29.95
CA ALA A 195 -4.73 -4.58 30.22
C ALA A 195 -5.13 -3.63 29.08
N VAL A 196 -6.31 -3.82 28.52
CA VAL A 196 -6.87 -2.93 27.50
C VAL A 196 -7.26 -1.63 28.20
N PRO A 197 -6.82 -0.46 27.72
CA PRO A 197 -7.31 0.81 28.24
C PRO A 197 -8.83 0.94 28.07
N ASP A 198 -9.45 1.67 29.00
CA ASP A 198 -10.88 1.96 29.06
C ASP A 198 -11.41 2.46 27.71
N PRO A 199 -12.57 1.98 27.23
CA PRO A 199 -13.15 2.42 25.97
C PRO A 199 -13.75 3.82 26.13
N ARG A 200 -12.91 4.86 26.03
CA ARG A 200 -13.41 6.21 25.75
C ARG A 200 -14.13 6.20 24.41
N SER A 201 -15.12 7.07 24.26
CA SER A 201 -15.91 7.13 23.03
C SER A 201 -15.00 7.46 21.85
N MET A 202 -14.76 6.46 21.00
CA MET A 202 -13.93 6.56 19.79
C MET A 202 -14.39 7.72 18.90
N LEU A 203 -15.69 8.00 18.86
CA LEU A 203 -16.28 9.09 18.08
C LEU A 203 -15.85 10.46 18.59
N GLU A 204 -15.75 10.64 19.90
CA GLU A 204 -15.26 11.90 20.49
C GLU A 204 -13.78 12.14 20.17
N ASP A 205 -12.97 11.09 20.27
CA ASP A 205 -11.55 11.16 19.95
C ASP A 205 -11.31 11.47 18.45
N LEU A 206 -12.05 10.83 17.56
CA LEU A 206 -12.00 11.12 16.12
C LEU A 206 -12.45 12.57 15.84
N THR A 207 -13.49 13.06 16.50
CA THR A 207 -13.96 14.43 16.35
C THR A 207 -12.91 15.45 16.84
N ARG A 208 -12.18 15.14 17.90
CA ARG A 208 -11.06 15.97 18.39
C ARG A 208 -9.94 16.06 17.39
N LEU A 209 -9.56 14.94 16.76
CA LEU A 209 -8.50 14.92 15.73
C LEU A 209 -8.86 15.80 14.52
N TRP A 210 -10.12 15.73 14.03
CA TRP A 210 -10.59 16.55 12.92
C TRP A 210 -10.63 18.06 13.22
N ARG A 211 -10.72 18.45 14.50
CA ARG A 211 -10.65 19.85 14.93
C ARG A 211 -9.24 20.43 14.88
N ILE A 212 -8.20 19.61 14.69
CA ILE A 212 -6.83 20.07 14.48
C ILE A 212 -6.66 20.39 12.98
N PRO A 213 -6.56 21.68 12.56
CA PRO A 213 -6.54 22.03 11.13
C PRO A 213 -5.36 21.41 10.39
N ALA A 214 -4.19 21.30 11.05
CA ALA A 214 -3.02 20.64 10.47
C ALA A 214 -3.27 19.15 10.20
N PHE A 215 -3.94 18.43 11.12
CA PHE A 215 -4.29 17.02 10.94
C PHE A 215 -5.22 16.81 9.75
N ALA A 216 -6.27 17.63 9.61
CA ALA A 216 -7.20 17.55 8.49
C ALA A 216 -6.48 17.80 7.14
N LEU A 217 -5.64 18.84 7.06
CA LEU A 217 -4.88 19.14 5.85
C LEU A 217 -3.92 18.00 5.48
N ILE A 218 -3.19 17.43 6.45
CA ILE A 218 -2.31 16.28 6.23
C ILE A 218 -3.10 15.08 5.72
N SER A 219 -4.24 14.79 6.33
CA SER A 219 -5.07 13.63 5.99
C SER A 219 -5.62 13.72 4.56
N PHE A 220 -6.15 14.88 4.17
CA PHE A 220 -6.60 15.11 2.80
C PHE A 220 -5.45 15.15 1.80
N ALA A 221 -4.33 15.80 2.14
CA ALA A 221 -3.13 15.81 1.31
C ALA A 221 -2.67 14.38 0.99
N THR A 222 -2.60 13.54 2.03
CA THR A 222 -2.24 12.11 1.88
C THR A 222 -3.27 11.38 1.02
N GLY A 223 -4.56 11.60 1.25
CA GLY A 223 -5.63 10.98 0.47
C GLY A 223 -5.56 11.33 -1.03
N PHE A 224 -5.40 12.61 -1.37
CA PHE A 224 -5.31 13.06 -2.76
C PHE A 224 -4.03 12.58 -3.47
N THR A 225 -2.88 12.60 -2.79
CA THR A 225 -1.64 12.04 -3.36
C THR A 225 -1.73 10.52 -3.51
N ALA A 226 -2.34 9.84 -2.56
CA ALA A 226 -2.56 8.39 -2.61
C ALA A 226 -3.53 7.99 -3.72
N LEU A 227 -4.52 8.81 -4.06
CA LEU A 227 -5.48 8.53 -5.13
C LEU A 227 -4.76 8.33 -6.47
N ALA A 228 -3.91 9.27 -6.88
CA ALA A 228 -3.10 9.08 -8.08
C ALA A 228 -2.04 7.98 -7.90
N GLY A 229 -1.39 7.89 -6.73
CA GLY A 229 -0.36 6.90 -6.47
C GLY A 229 -0.86 5.46 -6.61
N TYR A 230 -1.97 5.10 -5.98
CA TYR A 230 -2.60 3.79 -6.14
C TYR A 230 -3.31 3.65 -7.48
N GLY A 231 -3.97 4.71 -7.96
CA GLY A 231 -4.61 4.72 -9.28
C GLY A 231 -3.61 4.37 -10.37
N MET A 232 -2.57 5.19 -10.53
CA MET A 232 -1.53 4.94 -11.54
C MET A 232 -0.78 3.63 -11.27
N GLY A 233 -0.42 3.34 -10.02
CA GLY A 233 0.30 2.12 -9.65
C GLY A 233 -0.43 0.86 -10.09
N THR A 234 -1.75 0.81 -9.97
CA THR A 234 -2.59 -0.29 -10.44
C THR A 234 -2.59 -0.41 -11.96
N TRP A 235 -2.56 0.71 -12.68
CA TRP A 235 -2.65 0.74 -14.14
C TRP A 235 -1.30 0.79 -14.86
N PHE A 236 -0.17 0.91 -14.16
CA PHE A 236 1.16 0.87 -14.78
C PHE A 236 1.42 -0.38 -15.63
N PRO A 237 1.07 -1.63 -15.19
CA PRO A 237 1.23 -2.79 -16.05
C PRO A 237 0.43 -2.66 -17.36
N SER A 238 -0.85 -2.28 -17.26
CA SER A 238 -1.71 -2.08 -18.42
C SER A 238 -1.18 -1.01 -19.37
N PHE A 239 -0.66 0.11 -18.84
CA PHE A 239 -0.01 1.15 -19.61
C PHE A 239 1.22 0.62 -20.37
N LEU A 240 2.09 -0.12 -19.71
CA LEU A 240 3.29 -0.69 -20.34
C LEU A 240 2.93 -1.72 -21.41
N ILE A 241 1.88 -2.51 -21.19
CA ILE A 241 1.42 -3.53 -22.16
C ILE A 241 0.70 -2.87 -23.34
N ARG A 242 -0.29 -2.00 -23.08
CA ARG A 242 -1.14 -1.42 -24.14
C ARG A 242 -0.42 -0.39 -24.99
N VAL A 243 0.39 0.47 -24.36
CA VAL A 243 1.02 1.63 -25.00
C VAL A 243 2.42 1.29 -25.48
N HIS A 244 3.25 0.65 -24.66
CA HIS A 244 4.62 0.29 -25.03
C HIS A 244 4.75 -1.09 -25.68
N GLY A 245 3.66 -1.87 -25.79
CA GLY A 245 3.66 -3.19 -26.40
C GLY A 245 4.52 -4.22 -25.68
N LEU A 246 4.73 -4.05 -24.36
CA LEU A 246 5.57 -4.93 -23.56
C LEU A 246 4.82 -6.23 -23.22
N THR A 247 5.57 -7.30 -22.96
CA THR A 247 5.05 -8.54 -22.39
C THR A 247 4.73 -8.35 -20.92
N LEU A 248 3.97 -9.29 -20.35
CA LEU A 248 3.65 -9.30 -18.94
C LEU A 248 4.90 -9.41 -18.07
N ILE A 249 5.88 -10.23 -18.49
CA ILE A 249 7.18 -10.40 -17.81
C ILE A 249 7.97 -9.10 -17.83
N GLU A 250 8.05 -8.41 -18.98
CA GLU A 250 8.75 -7.13 -19.10
C GLU A 250 8.14 -6.07 -18.15
N ALA A 251 6.81 -5.96 -18.13
CA ALA A 251 6.10 -5.07 -17.20
C ALA A 251 6.35 -5.45 -15.73
N GLY A 252 6.25 -6.73 -15.39
CA GLY A 252 6.49 -7.24 -14.03
C GLY A 252 7.93 -7.01 -13.58
N LEU A 253 8.92 -7.18 -14.45
CA LEU A 253 10.33 -6.91 -14.17
C LEU A 253 10.57 -5.42 -13.89
N ILE A 254 10.07 -4.54 -14.77
CA ILE A 254 10.23 -3.09 -14.62
C ILE A 254 9.60 -2.61 -13.31
N LEU A 255 8.35 -2.95 -13.08
CA LEU A 255 7.61 -2.47 -11.91
C LEU A 255 8.08 -3.13 -10.62
N GLY A 256 8.35 -4.43 -10.65
CA GLY A 256 8.86 -5.17 -9.50
C GLY A 256 10.24 -4.69 -9.06
N VAL A 257 11.18 -4.47 -9.98
CA VAL A 257 12.55 -4.08 -9.64
C VAL A 257 12.67 -2.56 -9.53
N VAL A 258 12.37 -1.82 -10.62
CA VAL A 258 12.63 -0.37 -10.66
C VAL A 258 11.68 0.40 -9.76
N GLY A 259 10.39 0.04 -9.74
CA GLY A 259 9.40 0.65 -8.87
C GLY A 259 9.72 0.42 -7.38
N THR A 260 10.10 -0.81 -7.02
CA THR A 260 10.49 -1.16 -5.64
C THR A 260 11.74 -0.42 -5.20
N LEU A 261 12.80 -0.39 -6.02
CA LEU A 261 14.06 0.30 -5.70
C LEU A 261 13.84 1.82 -5.56
N GLY A 262 13.11 2.44 -6.48
CA GLY A 262 12.79 3.86 -6.41
C GLY A 262 12.06 4.22 -5.12
N SER A 263 11.01 3.46 -4.79
CA SER A 263 10.22 3.66 -3.58
C SER A 263 11.03 3.48 -2.29
N LEU A 264 11.88 2.44 -2.23
CA LEU A 264 12.74 2.17 -1.07
C LEU A 264 13.75 3.28 -0.84
N ILE A 265 14.48 3.68 -1.90
CA ILE A 265 15.45 4.77 -1.84
C ILE A 265 14.76 6.08 -1.43
N GLY A 266 13.58 6.35 -1.99
CA GLY A 266 12.79 7.53 -1.67
C GLY A 266 12.33 7.58 -0.22
N ALA A 267 11.80 6.48 0.32
CA ALA A 267 11.36 6.42 1.70
C ALA A 267 12.51 6.68 2.70
N ILE A 268 13.69 6.11 2.44
CA ILE A 268 14.88 6.28 3.29
C ILE A 268 15.44 7.69 3.15
N SER A 269 15.70 8.15 1.92
CA SER A 269 16.29 9.47 1.67
C SER A 269 15.36 10.60 2.07
N GLY A 270 14.05 10.43 1.87
CA GLY A 270 13.02 11.37 2.31
C GLY A 270 12.99 11.55 3.82
N GLY A 271 13.10 10.46 4.59
CA GLY A 271 13.21 10.52 6.05
C GLY A 271 14.45 11.29 6.50
N ILE A 272 15.63 10.91 6.01
CA ILE A 272 16.91 11.55 6.35
C ILE A 272 16.91 13.04 5.98
N LEU A 273 16.41 13.37 4.79
CA LEU A 273 16.34 14.75 4.31
C LEU A 273 15.36 15.57 5.15
N CYS A 274 14.22 14.98 5.52
CA CYS A 274 13.24 15.63 6.38
C CYS A 274 13.82 15.97 7.75
N ASP A 275 14.48 15.04 8.40
CA ASP A 275 15.08 15.26 9.73
C ASP A 275 16.08 16.41 9.71
N ARG A 276 16.94 16.49 8.67
CA ARG A 276 17.90 17.59 8.48
C ARG A 276 17.23 18.94 8.24
N LEU A 277 16.16 18.98 7.46
CA LEU A 277 15.47 20.22 7.14
C LEU A 277 14.55 20.67 8.28
N ALA A 278 13.83 19.74 8.90
CA ALA A 278 12.92 20.00 10.00
C ALA A 278 13.64 20.49 11.27
N SER A 279 14.92 20.11 11.48
CA SER A 279 15.76 20.67 12.56
C SER A 279 16.00 22.18 12.43
N ARG A 280 15.90 22.74 11.22
CA ARG A 280 16.04 24.19 10.95
C ARG A 280 14.70 24.92 10.98
N ASP A 281 13.67 24.29 10.42
CA ASP A 281 12.30 24.83 10.37
C ASP A 281 11.30 23.68 10.34
N ALA A 282 10.50 23.55 11.39
CA ALA A 282 9.51 22.49 11.56
C ALA A 282 8.51 22.37 10.39
N ARG A 283 8.29 23.43 9.61
CA ARG A 283 7.44 23.39 8.40
C ARG A 283 7.91 22.36 7.37
N TRP A 284 9.21 22.05 7.33
CA TRP A 284 9.77 21.08 6.40
C TRP A 284 9.25 19.65 6.63
N GLN A 285 8.68 19.36 7.80
CA GLN A 285 8.01 18.11 8.05
C GLN A 285 6.88 17.82 7.03
N LEU A 286 6.24 18.86 6.50
CA LEU A 286 5.18 18.77 5.50
C LEU A 286 5.55 19.39 4.15
N ARG A 287 6.48 20.36 4.12
CA ARG A 287 6.95 20.95 2.86
C ARG A 287 7.75 19.95 2.03
N LEU A 288 8.52 19.05 2.66
CA LEU A 288 9.24 18.02 1.91
C LEU A 288 8.29 17.04 1.20
N PRO A 289 7.25 16.45 1.85
CA PRO A 289 6.18 15.74 1.15
C PRO A 289 5.54 16.54 0.00
N SER A 290 5.29 17.84 0.21
CA SER A 290 4.75 18.72 -0.82
C SER A 290 5.68 18.82 -2.04
N VAL A 291 6.95 19.13 -1.82
CA VAL A 291 7.96 19.21 -2.91
C VAL A 291 8.11 17.86 -3.61
N GLY A 292 8.16 16.75 -2.86
CA GLY A 292 8.23 15.40 -3.42
C GLY A 292 7.02 15.10 -4.30
N ALA A 293 5.82 15.41 -3.84
CA ALA A 293 4.59 15.28 -4.62
C ALA A 293 4.62 16.14 -5.90
N GLY A 294 5.01 17.41 -5.79
CA GLY A 294 5.12 18.29 -6.95
C GLY A 294 6.14 17.80 -7.99
N LEU A 295 7.32 17.34 -7.56
CA LEU A 295 8.33 16.75 -8.43
C LEU A 295 7.86 15.44 -9.05
N SER A 296 7.08 14.63 -8.33
CA SER A 296 6.55 13.38 -8.87
C SER A 296 5.60 13.61 -10.05
N VAL A 297 4.86 14.72 -10.08
CA VAL A 297 4.02 15.11 -11.24
C VAL A 297 4.87 15.25 -12.50
N ILE A 298 6.06 15.87 -12.39
CA ILE A 298 6.95 16.06 -13.52
C ILE A 298 7.51 14.71 -13.99
N PHE A 299 8.08 13.92 -13.09
CA PHE A 299 8.69 12.64 -13.46
C PHE A 299 7.67 11.62 -13.96
N LEU A 300 6.53 11.47 -13.27
CA LEU A 300 5.49 10.54 -13.71
C LEU A 300 4.79 11.03 -14.99
N GLY A 301 4.64 12.35 -15.15
CA GLY A 301 4.17 12.94 -16.40
C GLY A 301 5.10 12.64 -17.56
N LEU A 302 6.41 12.79 -17.38
CA LEU A 302 7.42 12.42 -18.38
C LEU A 302 7.42 10.91 -18.66
N PHE A 303 7.26 10.06 -17.63
CA PHE A 303 7.14 8.62 -17.80
C PHE A 303 5.96 8.26 -18.71
N VAL A 304 4.81 8.86 -18.48
CA VAL A 304 3.57 8.58 -19.22
C VAL A 304 3.60 9.17 -20.65
N LEU A 305 4.21 10.36 -20.82
CA LEU A 305 4.28 11.06 -22.12
C LEU A 305 5.44 10.60 -23.02
N TRP A 306 6.38 9.81 -22.50
CA TRP A 306 7.58 9.42 -23.27
C TRP A 306 7.20 8.56 -24.47
N PRO A 307 7.87 8.78 -25.64
CA PRO A 307 7.61 8.01 -26.86
C PRO A 307 7.90 6.53 -26.69
N GLU A 308 7.00 5.70 -27.15
CA GLU A 308 7.10 4.23 -27.10
C GLU A 308 8.22 3.65 -27.97
N SER A 309 8.62 4.37 -29.03
CA SER A 309 9.68 3.94 -29.96
C SER A 309 11.09 3.92 -29.35
N GLN A 310 11.28 4.56 -28.17
CA GLN A 310 12.58 4.69 -27.52
C GLN A 310 12.75 3.64 -26.43
N GLN A 311 13.48 2.57 -26.75
CA GLN A 311 13.66 1.42 -25.85
C GLN A 311 15.10 0.92 -25.89
N TRP A 312 15.62 0.44 -24.73
CA TRP A 312 16.81 -0.40 -24.68
C TRP A 312 16.43 -1.84 -25.01
N GLN A 313 17.33 -2.54 -25.68
CA GLN A 313 17.27 -3.99 -25.84
C GLN A 313 18.29 -4.61 -24.92
N LEU A 314 17.85 -5.32 -23.88
CA LEU A 314 18.70 -6.09 -22.96
C LEU A 314 18.44 -7.59 -23.15
N GLY A 315 19.22 -8.22 -24.03
CA GLY A 315 18.95 -9.59 -24.43
C GLY A 315 17.60 -9.70 -25.12
N GLU A 316 16.70 -10.49 -24.57
CA GLU A 316 15.33 -10.67 -25.09
C GLU A 316 14.34 -9.61 -24.57
N TYR A 317 14.71 -8.81 -23.54
CA TYR A 317 13.82 -7.86 -22.89
C TYR A 317 13.92 -6.45 -23.48
N ARG A 318 12.77 -5.81 -23.63
CA ARG A 318 12.64 -4.42 -24.06
C ARG A 318 12.36 -3.54 -22.82
N ILE A 319 13.15 -2.50 -22.65
CA ILE A 319 13.03 -1.57 -21.53
C ILE A 319 12.87 -0.15 -22.07
N PRO A 320 11.68 0.47 -21.96
CA PRO A 320 11.48 1.86 -22.40
C PRO A 320 12.43 2.83 -21.67
N TYR A 321 12.97 3.83 -22.36
CA TYR A 321 13.76 4.89 -21.71
C TYR A 321 12.96 5.63 -20.63
N ALA A 322 11.65 5.67 -20.78
CA ALA A 322 10.72 6.20 -19.78
C ALA A 322 10.92 5.65 -18.36
N VAL A 323 11.46 4.43 -18.21
CA VAL A 323 11.70 3.78 -16.92
C VAL A 323 12.62 4.60 -15.99
N VAL A 324 13.50 5.42 -16.55
CA VAL A 324 14.32 6.36 -15.77
C VAL A 324 13.45 7.34 -15.00
N PHE A 325 12.40 7.85 -15.65
CA PHE A 325 11.45 8.78 -14.99
C PHE A 325 10.55 8.06 -13.98
N LEU A 326 10.19 6.81 -14.24
CA LEU A 326 9.49 5.97 -13.26
C LEU A 326 10.34 5.80 -11.98
N PHE A 327 11.64 5.55 -12.12
CA PHE A 327 12.55 5.43 -10.97
C PHE A 327 12.60 6.72 -10.15
N PHE A 328 12.91 7.86 -10.77
CA PHE A 328 12.98 9.14 -10.06
C PHE A 328 11.60 9.57 -9.52
N GLY A 329 10.53 9.32 -10.26
CA GLY A 329 9.15 9.51 -9.81
C GLY A 329 8.86 8.70 -8.55
N GLY A 330 9.26 7.43 -8.51
CA GLY A 330 9.15 6.55 -7.35
C GLY A 330 9.95 7.07 -6.14
N VAL A 331 11.17 7.59 -6.37
CA VAL A 331 12.00 8.18 -5.30
C VAL A 331 11.27 9.39 -4.68
N VAL A 332 10.92 10.38 -5.47
CA VAL A 332 10.37 11.63 -4.92
C VAL A 332 8.94 11.47 -4.41
N SER A 333 8.14 10.60 -5.04
CA SER A 333 6.77 10.34 -4.57
C SER A 333 6.73 9.64 -3.21
N SER A 334 7.83 8.99 -2.79
CA SER A 334 7.91 8.29 -1.49
C SER A 334 8.37 9.18 -0.33
N PHE A 335 8.71 10.44 -0.56
CA PHE A 335 9.17 11.39 0.47
C PHE A 335 8.13 11.69 1.55
N TRP A 336 6.86 11.35 1.33
CA TRP A 336 5.80 11.61 2.30
C TRP A 336 5.75 10.59 3.45
N ILE A 337 6.25 9.36 3.26
CA ILE A 337 5.98 8.23 4.15
C ILE A 337 6.42 8.53 5.58
N GLY A 338 7.71 8.69 5.83
CA GLY A 338 8.25 8.98 7.16
C GLY A 338 7.76 10.32 7.73
N PRO A 339 7.93 11.43 6.99
CA PRO A 339 7.54 12.75 7.45
C PRO A 339 6.08 12.90 7.85
N THR A 340 5.15 12.32 7.08
CA THR A 340 3.71 12.42 7.36
C THR A 340 3.33 11.70 8.65
N TYR A 341 3.84 10.47 8.85
CA TYR A 341 3.59 9.73 10.09
C TYR A 341 4.21 10.43 11.30
N ALA A 342 5.44 10.95 11.18
CA ALA A 342 6.09 11.70 12.23
C ALA A 342 5.33 12.99 12.59
N ALA A 343 4.83 13.73 11.59
CA ALA A 343 4.01 14.92 11.80
C ALA A 343 2.74 14.60 12.58
N ILE A 344 2.03 13.54 12.22
CA ILE A 344 0.80 13.12 12.91
C ILE A 344 1.08 12.71 14.35
N GLN A 345 2.16 11.95 14.58
CA GLN A 345 2.55 11.54 15.93
C GLN A 345 2.91 12.74 16.82
N THR A 346 3.51 13.79 16.26
CA THR A 346 3.87 15.01 16.98
C THR A 346 2.65 15.89 17.30
N LEU A 347 1.70 15.98 16.36
CA LEU A 347 0.47 16.78 16.54
C LEU A 347 -0.50 16.18 17.55
N THR A 348 -0.36 14.89 17.85
CA THR A 348 -1.38 14.13 18.55
C THR A 348 -0.93 13.81 19.98
N PRO A 349 -1.77 14.05 21.01
CA PRO A 349 -1.50 13.57 22.36
C PRO A 349 -1.24 12.07 22.41
N ASP A 350 -0.40 11.62 23.34
CA ASP A 350 0.09 10.22 23.40
C ASP A 350 -1.02 9.17 23.34
N HIS A 351 -2.14 9.43 24.04
CA HIS A 351 -3.27 8.51 24.09
C HIS A 351 -4.09 8.44 22.80
N LEU A 352 -3.95 9.40 21.86
CA LEU A 352 -4.65 9.45 20.56
C LEU A 352 -3.76 9.06 19.36
N ARG A 353 -2.46 8.88 19.54
CA ARG A 353 -1.51 8.61 18.43
C ARG A 353 -1.88 7.41 17.56
N SER A 354 -2.31 6.32 18.20
CA SER A 354 -2.73 5.12 17.47
C SER A 354 -4.00 5.36 16.64
N GLN A 355 -4.96 6.10 17.20
CA GLN A 355 -6.21 6.45 16.52
C GLN A 355 -5.96 7.41 15.36
N ALA A 356 -5.06 8.39 15.53
CA ALA A 356 -4.68 9.32 14.47
C ALA A 356 -4.03 8.60 13.28
N SER A 357 -3.12 7.67 13.55
CA SER A 357 -2.51 6.84 12.50
C SER A 357 -3.53 5.93 11.81
N ALA A 358 -4.46 5.35 12.58
CA ALA A 358 -5.52 4.51 12.03
C ALA A 358 -6.48 5.31 11.13
N LEU A 359 -6.84 6.53 11.52
CA LEU A 359 -7.68 7.41 10.72
C LEU A 359 -6.99 7.85 9.44
N LEU A 360 -5.69 8.19 9.50
CA LEU A 360 -4.90 8.47 8.31
C LEU A 360 -4.88 7.28 7.35
N MET A 361 -4.62 6.08 7.87
CA MET A 361 -4.60 4.86 7.07
C MET A 361 -5.98 4.53 6.46
N LEU A 362 -7.06 4.77 7.21
CA LEU A 362 -8.42 4.61 6.71
C LEU A 362 -8.66 5.48 5.47
N LEU A 363 -8.31 6.77 5.54
CA LEU A 363 -8.47 7.71 4.43
C LEU A 363 -7.55 7.35 3.25
N LEU A 364 -6.30 7.01 3.52
CA LEU A 364 -5.34 6.57 2.51
C LEU A 364 -5.85 5.35 1.75
N ASN A 365 -6.39 4.36 2.47
CA ASN A 365 -6.91 3.14 1.82
C ASN A 365 -8.24 3.39 1.12
N LEU A 366 -9.16 4.14 1.71
CA LEU A 366 -10.48 4.36 1.11
C LEU A 366 -10.41 5.27 -0.12
N ILE A 367 -9.71 6.41 0.01
CA ILE A 367 -9.56 7.40 -1.08
C ILE A 367 -8.51 6.90 -2.08
N GLY A 368 -7.32 6.50 -1.60
CA GLY A 368 -6.22 6.09 -2.46
C GLY A 368 -6.47 4.73 -3.12
N LEU A 369 -6.40 3.67 -2.32
CA LEU A 369 -6.49 2.30 -2.81
C LEU A 369 -7.90 1.95 -3.32
N GLY A 370 -8.97 2.48 -2.69
CA GLY A 370 -10.34 2.20 -3.11
C GLY A 370 -10.74 2.96 -4.37
N LEU A 371 -10.67 4.28 -4.35
CA LEU A 371 -11.17 5.12 -5.44
C LEU A 371 -10.16 5.34 -6.56
N GLY A 372 -8.85 5.33 -6.27
CA GLY A 372 -7.82 5.61 -7.27
C GLY A 372 -7.91 4.74 -8.52
N PRO A 373 -7.85 3.41 -8.42
CA PRO A 373 -7.95 2.52 -9.58
C PRO A 373 -9.27 2.66 -10.33
N VAL A 374 -10.39 2.88 -9.61
CA VAL A 374 -11.72 3.06 -10.23
C VAL A 374 -11.77 4.35 -11.06
N ILE A 375 -11.26 5.45 -10.51
CA ILE A 375 -11.27 6.76 -11.20
C ILE A 375 -10.41 6.72 -12.45
N VAL A 376 -9.19 6.14 -12.36
CA VAL A 376 -8.33 6.03 -13.55
C VAL A 376 -8.97 5.11 -14.59
N GLY A 377 -9.58 3.98 -14.20
CA GLY A 377 -10.30 3.10 -15.09
C GLY A 377 -11.51 3.78 -15.76
N ALA A 378 -12.30 4.54 -14.99
CA ALA A 378 -13.45 5.26 -15.52
C ALA A 378 -13.04 6.37 -16.51
N LEU A 379 -11.95 7.07 -16.23
CA LEU A 379 -11.38 8.05 -17.15
C LEU A 379 -10.86 7.35 -18.42
N SER A 380 -10.26 6.17 -18.30
CA SER A 380 -9.81 5.39 -19.45
C SER A 380 -10.97 4.97 -20.35
N ASP A 381 -12.05 4.40 -19.77
CA ASP A 381 -13.25 4.02 -20.52
C ASP A 381 -13.91 5.24 -21.20
N LEU A 382 -13.96 6.40 -20.52
CA LEU A 382 -14.52 7.64 -21.06
C LEU A 382 -13.74 8.17 -22.27
N LEU A 383 -12.42 8.00 -22.26
CA LEU A 383 -11.50 8.49 -23.28
C LEU A 383 -11.26 7.45 -24.41
N GLU A 384 -11.65 6.19 -24.21
CA GLU A 384 -11.41 5.10 -25.16
C GLU A 384 -12.00 5.36 -26.57
N PRO A 385 -13.23 5.94 -26.73
CA PRO A 385 -13.79 6.21 -28.05
C PRO A 385 -12.95 7.17 -28.90
N GLU A 386 -12.16 8.06 -28.28
CA GLU A 386 -11.36 9.07 -28.96
C GLU A 386 -9.89 8.62 -29.11
N PHE A 387 -9.32 7.97 -28.07
CA PHE A 387 -7.89 7.67 -27.98
C PHE A 387 -7.56 6.17 -28.08
N GLY A 388 -8.56 5.29 -28.10
CA GLY A 388 -8.34 3.84 -28.15
C GLY A 388 -7.42 3.33 -27.02
N ALA A 389 -6.39 2.55 -27.36
CA ALA A 389 -5.43 2.01 -26.39
C ALA A 389 -4.64 3.08 -25.61
N GLU A 390 -4.53 4.29 -26.15
CA GLU A 390 -3.87 5.43 -25.52
C GLU A 390 -4.71 6.09 -24.41
N SER A 391 -6.00 5.75 -24.29
CA SER A 391 -6.92 6.31 -23.29
C SER A 391 -6.38 6.22 -21.88
N ILE A 392 -5.71 5.11 -21.55
CA ILE A 392 -5.09 4.90 -20.22
C ILE A 392 -3.96 5.92 -19.94
N ARG A 393 -3.20 6.33 -20.96
CA ARG A 393 -2.17 7.38 -20.86
C ARG A 393 -2.77 8.69 -20.38
N PHE A 394 -3.84 9.13 -21.03
CA PHE A 394 -4.51 10.39 -20.67
C PHE A 394 -5.24 10.31 -19.33
N ALA A 395 -5.85 9.18 -19.01
CA ALA A 395 -6.48 8.93 -17.71
C ALA A 395 -5.46 9.07 -16.56
N MET A 396 -4.27 8.51 -16.73
CA MET A 396 -3.17 8.64 -15.78
C MET A 396 -2.69 10.09 -15.65
N LEU A 397 -2.53 10.82 -16.77
CA LEU A 397 -2.15 12.24 -16.74
C LEU A 397 -3.18 13.11 -15.99
N ILE A 398 -4.46 12.89 -16.23
CA ILE A 398 -5.53 13.61 -15.53
C ILE A 398 -5.48 13.32 -14.03
N SER A 399 -5.18 12.08 -13.65
CA SER A 399 -5.08 11.71 -12.22
C SER A 399 -3.97 12.46 -11.49
N LEU A 400 -2.90 12.92 -12.17
CA LEU A 400 -1.83 13.72 -11.58
C LEU A 400 -2.32 15.07 -11.01
N VAL A 401 -3.48 15.57 -11.45
CA VAL A 401 -4.11 16.76 -10.87
C VAL A 401 -4.36 16.58 -9.38
N THR A 402 -4.72 15.37 -8.95
CA THR A 402 -4.94 15.08 -7.52
C THR A 402 -3.63 15.15 -6.72
N VAL A 403 -2.49 14.82 -7.33
CA VAL A 403 -1.16 14.99 -6.70
C VAL A 403 -0.84 16.47 -6.51
N VAL A 404 -1.18 17.33 -7.50
CA VAL A 404 -1.00 18.79 -7.39
C VAL A 404 -1.84 19.33 -6.23
N ILE A 405 -3.12 18.91 -6.12
CA ILE A 405 -3.98 19.30 -5.00
C ILE A 405 -3.36 18.83 -3.67
N GLY A 406 -2.94 17.58 -3.59
CA GLY A 406 -2.29 17.04 -2.40
C GLY A 406 -1.01 17.79 -2.03
N SER A 407 -0.18 18.15 -3.02
CA SER A 407 1.04 18.95 -2.82
C SER A 407 0.71 20.33 -2.20
N ILE A 408 -0.30 21.03 -2.72
CA ILE A 408 -0.77 22.31 -2.18
C ILE A 408 -1.25 22.16 -0.73
N LEU A 409 -2.05 21.13 -0.46
CA LEU A 409 -2.56 20.85 0.89
C LEU A 409 -1.43 20.53 1.88
N TYR A 410 -0.40 19.79 1.47
CA TYR A 410 0.79 19.56 2.29
C TYR A 410 1.53 20.86 2.58
N TRP A 411 1.70 21.71 1.57
CA TRP A 411 2.35 23.03 1.75
C TRP A 411 1.60 23.90 2.75
N MET A 412 0.27 24.02 2.59
CA MET A 412 -0.60 24.75 3.52
C MET A 412 -0.58 24.13 4.92
N GLY A 413 -0.52 22.80 5.00
CA GLY A 413 -0.40 22.06 6.24
C GLY A 413 0.86 22.43 7.02
N GLY A 414 1.98 22.71 6.36
CA GLY A 414 3.23 23.12 6.99
C GLY A 414 3.12 24.39 7.84
N GLU A 415 2.36 25.39 7.37
CA GLU A 415 2.12 26.62 8.14
C GLU A 415 1.29 26.35 9.40
N LYS A 416 0.22 25.57 9.27
CA LYS A 416 -0.64 25.20 10.40
C LYS A 416 0.06 24.25 11.38
N TYR A 417 0.92 23.37 10.89
CA TYR A 417 1.72 22.46 11.69
C TYR A 417 2.65 23.21 12.63
N ARG A 418 3.43 24.17 12.12
CA ARG A 418 4.31 25.01 12.94
C ARG A 418 3.56 25.72 14.05
N GLY A 419 2.40 26.33 13.73
CA GLY A 419 1.58 27.00 14.74
C GLY A 419 1.04 26.06 15.81
N ALA A 420 0.67 24.83 15.43
CA ALA A 420 0.14 23.87 16.37
C ALA A 420 1.20 23.32 17.35
N ILE A 421 2.41 23.01 16.89
CA ILE A 421 3.48 22.50 17.77
C ILE A 421 4.02 23.55 18.74
N THR A 422 4.03 24.85 18.35
CA THR A 422 4.43 25.94 19.27
C THR A 422 3.42 26.15 20.40
N GLN A 423 2.17 25.72 20.26
CA GLN A 423 1.15 25.79 21.31
C GLN A 423 1.17 24.57 22.24
N VAL A 424 1.78 23.46 21.81
CA VAL A 424 1.87 22.20 22.60
C VAL A 424 3.19 22.09 23.36
N SER A 425 4.21 22.85 22.98
CA SER A 425 5.46 22.94 23.75
C SER A 425 5.25 23.91 24.92
N PRO A 426 5.41 23.45 26.19
CA PRO A 426 5.30 24.32 27.37
C PRO A 426 6.40 25.37 27.42
#